data_0b7057e9a5bcc20c695f9bbdcf67aa04
#
_entry.id   0b7057e9a5bcc20c695f9bbdcf67aa04
#
_cell.length_a   1.000
_cell.length_b   1.000
_cell.length_c   1.000
_cell.angle_alpha   90.00
_cell.angle_beta   90.00
_cell.angle_gamma   90.00
#
_symmetry.space_group_name_H-M   'P 1'
#
loop_
_entity.id
_entity.type
_entity.pdbx_description
1 polymer ?
#
loop_
_entity_poly.entity_id
_entity_poly.type
_entity_poly.pdbx_seq_one_letter_code
_entity_poly.pdbx_strand_id
1 'polypeptide(L)'
;MAKYKMELTPEQQAVLDGREGETKAKVMETLVMFGDIFGATKLVPVTHKQGHLVTSFGIGLLKPLFSTMDKLIAAGLKAEGGFSVDPRPLDYANVKCNPLEKLVFNKILYSKQEMYENQMRKVGLTGSSKFTCACYLDEGGNLPKKGDVLSWAESSAVVYANSVLGARCNRNSGMLDLFGSIVGYVPYFGLLTDEGRKATWKVYVLSLIHISEPT
;
A
#
# COMPACT_ATOMS: atom_id res chain seq x y z
N MET A 1 -27.73 -13.78 11.28
CA MET A 1 -26.62 -12.96 11.82
C MET A 1 -25.89 -12.32 10.66
N ALA A 2 -25.55 -11.03 10.74
CA ALA A 2 -24.73 -10.39 9.70
C ALA A 2 -23.38 -11.13 9.60
N LYS A 3 -22.92 -11.38 8.40
CA LYS A 3 -21.64 -12.09 8.13
C LYS A 3 -20.43 -11.29 8.67
N TYR A 4 -20.55 -9.97 8.73
CA TYR A 4 -19.51 -9.04 9.17
C TYR A 4 -20.04 -8.15 10.30
N LYS A 5 -19.11 -7.66 11.15
CA LYS A 5 -19.42 -6.72 12.25
C LYS A 5 -19.47 -5.27 11.79
N MET A 6 -18.77 -5.00 10.66
CA MET A 6 -18.60 -3.66 10.11
C MET A 6 -19.90 -3.15 9.50
N GLU A 7 -20.24 -1.89 9.77
CA GLU A 7 -21.35 -1.19 9.11
C GLU A 7 -20.92 -0.70 7.73
N LEU A 8 -21.66 -1.09 6.69
CA LEU A 8 -21.40 -0.71 5.31
C LEU A 8 -22.50 0.24 4.81
N THR A 9 -22.12 1.21 4.00
CA THR A 9 -23.11 2.03 3.29
C THR A 9 -23.81 1.19 2.20
N PRO A 10 -24.98 1.62 1.69
CA PRO A 10 -25.65 0.92 0.59
C PRO A 10 -24.76 0.73 -0.64
N GLU A 11 -23.91 1.70 -0.96
CA GLU A 11 -22.97 1.65 -2.08
C GLU A 11 -21.87 0.60 -1.82
N GLN A 12 -21.29 0.59 -0.62
CA GLN A 12 -20.30 -0.40 -0.21
C GLN A 12 -20.87 -1.82 -0.20
N GLN A 13 -22.10 -1.96 0.30
CA GLN A 13 -22.82 -3.23 0.28
C GLN A 13 -23.10 -3.69 -1.16
N ALA A 14 -23.45 -2.78 -2.05
CA ALA A 14 -23.68 -3.09 -3.46
C ALA A 14 -22.42 -3.65 -4.15
N VAL A 15 -21.23 -3.11 -3.83
CA VAL A 15 -19.95 -3.65 -4.33
C VAL A 15 -19.72 -5.05 -3.75
N LEU A 16 -19.94 -5.22 -2.46
CA LEU A 16 -19.78 -6.52 -1.77
C LEU A 16 -20.73 -7.59 -2.32
N ASP A 17 -21.96 -7.21 -2.69
CA ASP A 17 -22.97 -8.07 -3.30
C ASP A 17 -22.68 -8.41 -4.78
N GLY A 18 -21.59 -7.89 -5.35
CA GLY A 18 -21.12 -8.21 -6.69
C GLY A 18 -21.73 -7.37 -7.82
N ARG A 19 -22.43 -6.26 -7.54
CA ARG A 19 -23.02 -5.40 -8.59
C ARG A 19 -21.98 -4.78 -9.51
N GLU A 20 -20.73 -4.68 -9.06
CA GLU A 20 -19.59 -4.20 -9.85
C GLU A 20 -18.64 -5.33 -10.27
N GLY A 21 -19.13 -6.56 -10.26
CA GLY A 21 -18.41 -7.77 -10.65
C GLY A 21 -17.82 -8.56 -9.49
N GLU A 22 -17.74 -9.88 -9.69
CA GLU A 22 -17.34 -10.83 -8.63
C GLU A 22 -15.92 -10.57 -8.09
N THR A 23 -14.98 -10.20 -8.95
CA THR A 23 -13.60 -9.94 -8.53
C THR A 23 -13.53 -8.69 -7.63
N LYS A 24 -14.27 -7.62 -7.95
CA LYS A 24 -14.31 -6.42 -7.11
C LYS A 24 -15.01 -6.70 -5.78
N ALA A 25 -16.05 -7.53 -5.79
CA ALA A 25 -16.71 -8.00 -4.56
C ALA A 25 -15.73 -8.74 -3.64
N LYS A 26 -14.89 -9.63 -4.16
CA LYS A 26 -13.85 -10.34 -3.39
C LYS A 26 -12.78 -9.40 -2.84
N VAL A 27 -12.41 -8.37 -3.59
CA VAL A 27 -11.50 -7.31 -3.12
C VAL A 27 -12.11 -6.56 -1.95
N MET A 28 -13.38 -6.12 -2.07
CA MET A 28 -14.12 -5.47 -0.99
C MET A 28 -14.29 -6.38 0.22
N GLU A 29 -14.67 -7.64 0.01
CA GLU A 29 -14.81 -8.63 1.09
C GLU A 29 -13.51 -8.80 1.88
N THR A 30 -12.37 -8.85 1.19
CA THR A 30 -11.05 -8.95 1.85
C THR A 30 -10.78 -7.76 2.76
N LEU A 31 -11.10 -6.53 2.33
CA LEU A 31 -10.95 -5.33 3.15
C LEU A 31 -11.89 -5.32 4.35
N VAL A 32 -13.14 -5.76 4.17
CA VAL A 32 -14.11 -5.87 5.27
C VAL A 32 -13.64 -6.89 6.30
N MET A 33 -13.24 -8.08 5.87
CA MET A 33 -12.71 -9.13 6.77
C MET A 33 -11.46 -8.65 7.53
N PHE A 34 -10.54 -7.99 6.83
CA PHE A 34 -9.35 -7.41 7.45
C PHE A 34 -9.74 -6.35 8.49
N GLY A 35 -10.65 -5.44 8.14
CA GLY A 35 -11.15 -4.43 9.07
C GLY A 35 -11.81 -5.02 10.30
N ASP A 36 -12.65 -6.05 10.16
CA ASP A 36 -13.28 -6.76 11.27
C ASP A 36 -12.25 -7.36 12.25
N ILE A 37 -11.15 -7.92 11.74
CA ILE A 37 -10.06 -8.47 12.57
C ILE A 37 -9.42 -7.37 13.42
N PHE A 38 -9.26 -6.17 12.88
CA PHE A 38 -8.64 -5.02 13.56
C PHE A 38 -9.66 -4.13 14.29
N GLY A 39 -10.93 -4.56 14.39
CA GLY A 39 -11.98 -3.84 15.12
C GLY A 39 -12.46 -2.57 14.42
N ALA A 40 -12.27 -2.46 13.11
CA ALA A 40 -12.87 -1.37 12.34
C ALA A 40 -14.39 -1.47 12.35
N THR A 41 -15.05 -0.33 12.58
CA THR A 41 -16.52 -0.28 12.62
C THR A 41 -17.15 0.08 11.27
N LYS A 42 -16.36 0.62 10.35
CA LYS A 42 -16.81 1.07 9.04
C LYS A 42 -15.64 1.15 8.03
N LEU A 43 -15.97 1.27 6.76
CA LEU A 43 -15.03 1.71 5.73
C LEU A 43 -15.13 3.23 5.54
N VAL A 44 -14.00 3.88 5.27
CA VAL A 44 -13.94 5.30 4.93
C VAL A 44 -13.33 5.50 3.55
N PRO A 45 -13.76 6.54 2.80
CA PRO A 45 -13.23 6.79 1.47
C PRO A 45 -11.75 7.18 1.52
N VAL A 46 -10.97 6.69 0.55
CA VAL A 46 -9.63 7.17 0.25
C VAL A 46 -9.76 8.54 -0.42
N THR A 47 -9.32 9.60 0.26
CA THR A 47 -9.49 10.97 -0.24
C THR A 47 -8.33 11.40 -1.13
N HIS A 48 -7.11 10.93 -0.86
CA HIS A 48 -5.98 11.09 -1.75
C HIS A 48 -5.86 9.89 -2.68
N LYS A 49 -6.27 10.06 -3.93
CA LYS A 49 -6.50 8.97 -4.89
C LYS A 49 -5.23 8.20 -5.28
N GLN A 50 -4.06 8.84 -5.28
CA GLN A 50 -2.82 8.20 -5.68
C GLN A 50 -2.27 7.33 -4.55
N GLY A 51 -2.16 6.03 -4.82
CA GLY A 51 -1.59 5.06 -3.89
C GLY A 51 -0.06 5.12 -3.83
N HIS A 52 0.51 4.46 -2.82
CA HIS A 52 1.95 4.18 -2.75
C HIS A 52 2.16 2.79 -2.16
N LEU A 53 2.74 1.89 -2.94
CA LEU A 53 2.82 0.47 -2.63
C LEU A 53 4.28 0.03 -2.47
N VAL A 54 4.45 -1.21 -2.02
CA VAL A 54 5.78 -1.82 -1.86
C VAL A 54 6.02 -2.91 -2.90
N THR A 55 7.27 -3.06 -3.32
CA THR A 55 7.75 -4.27 -3.98
C THR A 55 8.13 -5.29 -2.89
N SER A 56 7.58 -6.48 -2.96
CA SER A 56 7.82 -7.47 -1.89
C SER A 56 9.18 -8.12 -2.02
N PHE A 57 9.90 -8.24 -0.89
CA PHE A 57 11.13 -9.04 -0.82
C PHE A 57 10.84 -10.49 -1.22
N GLY A 58 11.70 -11.06 -2.07
CA GLY A 58 11.54 -12.43 -2.53
C GLY A 58 10.30 -12.68 -3.40
N ILE A 59 9.89 -11.69 -4.18
CA ILE A 59 8.69 -11.71 -5.02
C ILE A 59 8.56 -12.99 -5.86
N GLY A 60 9.67 -13.56 -6.33
CA GLY A 60 9.69 -14.79 -7.13
C GLY A 60 9.08 -16.01 -6.44
N LEU A 61 9.00 -16.01 -5.10
CA LEU A 61 8.48 -17.08 -4.27
C LEU A 61 6.97 -16.95 -3.97
N LEU A 62 6.38 -15.78 -4.21
CA LEU A 62 5.01 -15.44 -3.84
C LEU A 62 4.00 -15.79 -4.95
N LYS A 63 3.87 -17.08 -5.30
CA LYS A 63 2.95 -17.56 -6.37
C LYS A 63 1.51 -17.03 -6.23
N PRO A 64 0.86 -16.99 -5.04
CA PRO A 64 -0.51 -16.51 -4.91
C PRO A 64 -0.66 -15.04 -5.31
N LEU A 65 0.38 -14.23 -5.12
CA LEU A 65 0.39 -12.82 -5.50
C LEU A 65 0.15 -12.63 -7.01
N PHE A 66 0.91 -13.36 -7.83
CA PHE A 66 0.78 -13.29 -9.30
C PHE A 66 -0.60 -13.69 -9.78
N SER A 67 -1.14 -14.77 -9.21
CA SER A 67 -2.48 -15.25 -9.57
C SER A 67 -3.57 -14.24 -9.15
N THR A 68 -3.39 -13.52 -8.05
CA THR A 68 -4.28 -12.45 -7.64
C THR A 68 -4.20 -11.27 -8.60
N MET A 69 -2.99 -10.84 -8.97
CA MET A 69 -2.78 -9.78 -9.95
C MET A 69 -3.42 -10.13 -11.31
N ASP A 70 -3.28 -11.37 -11.78
CA ASP A 70 -3.91 -11.82 -13.03
C ASP A 70 -5.44 -11.74 -12.97
N LYS A 71 -6.06 -12.08 -11.84
CA LYS A 71 -7.51 -11.95 -11.64
C LYS A 71 -7.96 -10.48 -11.68
N LEU A 72 -7.22 -9.57 -11.04
CA LEU A 72 -7.51 -8.13 -11.08
C LEU A 72 -7.43 -7.62 -12.53
N ILE A 73 -6.38 -7.99 -13.25
CA ILE A 73 -6.16 -7.60 -14.66
C ILE A 73 -7.28 -8.14 -15.56
N ALA A 74 -7.62 -9.42 -15.42
CA ALA A 74 -8.67 -10.07 -16.21
C ALA A 74 -10.05 -9.41 -15.97
N ALA A 75 -10.29 -8.91 -14.76
CA ALA A 75 -11.50 -8.16 -14.40
C ALA A 75 -11.45 -6.68 -14.80
N GLY A 76 -10.35 -6.21 -15.40
CA GLY A 76 -10.17 -4.79 -15.78
C GLY A 76 -10.03 -3.83 -14.61
N LEU A 77 -9.74 -4.34 -13.39
CA LEU A 77 -9.65 -3.52 -12.18
C LEU A 77 -8.33 -2.76 -12.13
N LYS A 78 -8.44 -1.46 -11.83
CA LYS A 78 -7.29 -0.55 -11.71
C LYS A 78 -7.50 0.39 -10.54
N ALA A 79 -6.40 0.83 -9.92
CA ALA A 79 -6.42 1.98 -9.02
C ALA A 79 -6.66 3.25 -9.85
N GLU A 80 -7.78 3.94 -9.61
CA GLU A 80 -8.18 5.11 -10.42
C GLU A 80 -7.15 6.24 -10.41
N GLY A 81 -6.58 6.53 -9.24
CA GLY A 81 -5.53 7.55 -9.08
C GLY A 81 -4.14 7.07 -9.48
N GLY A 82 -4.00 5.81 -9.89
CA GLY A 82 -2.72 5.18 -10.06
C GLY A 82 -1.96 5.02 -8.73
N PHE A 83 -0.71 4.60 -8.82
CA PHE A 83 0.17 4.50 -7.65
C PHE A 83 1.65 4.58 -8.04
N SER A 84 2.47 4.93 -7.06
CA SER A 84 3.91 4.78 -7.06
C SER A 84 4.32 3.57 -6.20
N VAL A 85 5.56 3.14 -6.31
CA VAL A 85 6.11 2.03 -5.52
C VAL A 85 7.49 2.41 -4.97
N ASP A 86 7.91 1.74 -3.91
CA ASP A 86 9.26 1.81 -3.40
C ASP A 86 10.30 1.38 -4.47
N PRO A 87 11.60 1.69 -4.30
CA PRO A 87 12.65 1.27 -5.22
C PRO A 87 12.67 -0.25 -5.42
N ARG A 88 13.15 -0.64 -6.59
CA ARG A 88 13.45 -2.05 -6.85
C ARG A 88 14.38 -2.59 -5.78
N PRO A 89 14.17 -3.83 -5.31
CA PRO A 89 14.98 -4.43 -4.25
C PRO A 89 16.44 -4.68 -4.67
N LEU A 90 16.72 -4.68 -5.96
CA LEU A 90 18.06 -4.83 -6.53
C LEU A 90 18.33 -3.75 -7.57
N ASP A 91 19.46 -3.06 -7.41
CA ASP A 91 20.01 -2.16 -8.41
C ASP A 91 20.94 -2.93 -9.33
N TYR A 92 20.38 -3.49 -10.41
CA TYR A 92 21.15 -4.25 -11.39
C TYR A 92 22.14 -3.41 -12.21
N ALA A 93 21.94 -2.09 -12.26
CA ALA A 93 22.76 -1.20 -13.07
C ALA A 93 24.04 -0.78 -12.34
N ASN A 94 23.96 -0.54 -11.04
CA ASN A 94 25.04 0.10 -10.28
C ASN A 94 25.71 -0.83 -9.28
N VAL A 95 25.04 -1.90 -8.81
CA VAL A 95 25.60 -2.83 -7.83
C VAL A 95 26.19 -4.05 -8.50
N LYS A 96 27.51 -4.25 -8.31
CA LYS A 96 28.21 -5.45 -8.76
C LYS A 96 27.93 -6.61 -7.81
N CYS A 97 27.42 -7.70 -8.35
CA CYS A 97 27.18 -8.94 -7.62
C CYS A 97 28.16 -10.02 -8.06
N ASN A 98 28.62 -10.86 -7.13
CA ASN A 98 29.35 -12.05 -7.47
C ASN A 98 28.45 -13.12 -8.13
N PRO A 99 29.00 -14.19 -8.77
CA PRO A 99 28.20 -15.19 -9.45
C PRO A 99 27.15 -15.90 -8.57
N LEU A 100 27.47 -16.15 -7.30
CA LEU A 100 26.54 -16.79 -6.35
C LEU A 100 25.39 -15.85 -5.98
N GLU A 101 25.68 -14.60 -5.69
CA GLU A 101 24.67 -13.57 -5.45
C GLU A 101 23.74 -13.41 -6.66
N LYS A 102 24.30 -13.37 -7.89
CA LYS A 102 23.49 -13.32 -9.11
C LYS A 102 22.57 -14.53 -9.23
N LEU A 103 23.03 -15.71 -8.91
CA LEU A 103 22.22 -16.92 -8.94
C LEU A 103 21.05 -16.81 -7.93
N VAL A 104 21.35 -16.50 -6.66
CA VAL A 104 20.34 -16.44 -5.59
C VAL A 104 19.35 -15.31 -5.85
N PHE A 105 19.84 -14.10 -6.06
CA PHE A 105 18.96 -12.94 -6.18
C PHE A 105 18.23 -12.90 -7.54
N ASN A 106 18.94 -13.00 -8.65
CA ASN A 106 18.31 -12.79 -9.97
C ASN A 106 17.52 -14.01 -10.44
N LYS A 107 17.98 -15.23 -10.12
CA LYS A 107 17.35 -16.46 -10.64
C LYS A 107 16.33 -17.08 -9.69
N ILE A 108 16.39 -16.79 -8.38
CA ILE A 108 15.49 -17.37 -7.39
C ILE A 108 14.59 -16.28 -6.82
N LEU A 109 15.11 -15.34 -6.03
CA LEU A 109 14.31 -14.41 -5.26
C LEU A 109 13.55 -13.39 -6.11
N TYR A 110 14.19 -12.84 -7.14
CA TYR A 110 13.63 -11.79 -8.00
C TYR A 110 13.44 -12.22 -9.46
N SER A 111 13.44 -13.51 -9.73
CA SER A 111 13.27 -14.05 -11.10
C SER A 111 11.99 -13.61 -11.81
N LYS A 112 10.99 -13.18 -11.05
CA LYS A 112 9.67 -12.71 -11.56
C LYS A 112 9.43 -11.22 -11.37
N GLN A 113 10.47 -10.44 -11.04
CA GLN A 113 10.34 -9.01 -10.78
C GLN A 113 9.74 -8.26 -11.98
N GLU A 114 10.25 -8.50 -13.17
CA GLU A 114 9.74 -7.86 -14.40
C GLU A 114 8.27 -8.25 -14.68
N MET A 115 7.92 -9.51 -14.48
CA MET A 115 6.53 -9.96 -14.64
C MET A 115 5.60 -9.23 -13.67
N TYR A 116 6.02 -9.08 -12.40
CA TYR A 116 5.26 -8.36 -11.39
C TYR A 116 5.11 -6.88 -11.72
N GLU A 117 6.19 -6.22 -12.15
CA GLU A 117 6.13 -4.82 -12.59
C GLU A 117 5.18 -4.62 -13.77
N ASN A 118 5.17 -5.56 -14.72
CA ASN A 118 4.23 -5.53 -15.84
C ASN A 118 2.78 -5.71 -15.39
N GLN A 119 2.52 -6.58 -14.40
CA GLN A 119 1.20 -6.69 -13.78
C GLN A 119 0.83 -5.40 -13.04
N MET A 120 1.74 -4.81 -12.25
CA MET A 120 1.49 -3.54 -11.56
C MET A 120 1.14 -2.41 -12.53
N ARG A 121 1.84 -2.30 -13.69
CA ARG A 121 1.49 -1.31 -14.72
C ARG A 121 0.08 -1.48 -15.24
N LYS A 122 -0.39 -2.71 -15.39
CA LYS A 122 -1.76 -2.99 -15.85
C LYS A 122 -2.83 -2.60 -14.83
N VAL A 123 -2.51 -2.61 -13.53
CA VAL A 123 -3.45 -2.26 -12.46
C VAL A 123 -3.25 -0.83 -11.90
N GLY A 124 -2.36 -0.03 -12.49
CA GLY A 124 -2.30 1.40 -12.17
C GLY A 124 -0.92 1.98 -11.81
N LEU A 125 0.17 1.20 -11.84
CA LEU A 125 1.51 1.78 -11.69
C LEU A 125 1.80 2.74 -12.84
N THR A 126 2.05 4.02 -12.53
CA THR A 126 2.24 5.09 -13.50
C THR A 126 3.71 5.48 -13.61
N GLY A 127 4.26 5.43 -14.85
CA GLY A 127 5.58 5.98 -15.21
C GLY A 127 6.79 5.20 -14.69
N SER A 128 7.94 5.42 -15.33
CA SER A 128 9.24 4.82 -14.95
C SER A 128 9.88 5.49 -13.73
N SER A 129 9.51 6.75 -13.44
CA SER A 129 10.03 7.54 -12.32
C SER A 129 9.29 7.31 -11.00
N LYS A 130 8.32 6.40 -10.95
CA LYS A 130 7.48 6.16 -9.78
C LYS A 130 8.01 5.08 -8.82
N PHE A 131 9.29 4.71 -8.97
CA PHE A 131 10.03 3.86 -8.04
C PHE A 131 10.81 4.74 -7.05
N THR A 132 10.23 5.04 -5.90
CA THR A 132 10.83 5.94 -4.89
C THR A 132 10.26 5.69 -3.51
N CYS A 133 11.08 5.76 -2.45
CA CYS A 133 10.59 5.82 -1.08
C CYS A 133 10.06 7.19 -0.70
N ALA A 134 10.47 8.23 -1.42
CA ALA A 134 10.13 9.63 -1.13
C ALA A 134 9.07 10.16 -2.12
N CYS A 135 7.99 9.40 -2.31
CA CYS A 135 6.91 9.71 -3.24
C CYS A 135 6.23 11.07 -2.95
N TYR A 136 6.31 11.54 -1.71
CA TYR A 136 5.74 12.78 -1.18
C TYR A 136 6.61 14.03 -1.44
N LEU A 137 7.78 13.90 -2.04
CA LEU A 137 8.56 15.04 -2.52
C LEU A 137 8.03 15.54 -3.87
N ASP A 138 8.37 16.77 -4.23
CA ASP A 138 7.90 17.40 -5.48
C ASP A 138 8.21 16.55 -6.71
N GLU A 139 9.40 15.96 -6.78
CA GLU A 139 9.84 15.06 -7.86
C GLU A 139 9.03 13.76 -7.88
N GLY A 140 8.57 13.30 -6.72
CA GLY A 140 7.72 12.11 -6.58
C GLY A 140 6.28 12.37 -7.04
N GLY A 141 5.80 13.59 -6.87
CA GLY A 141 4.50 14.07 -7.33
C GLY A 141 3.30 13.37 -6.69
N ASN A 142 3.47 12.80 -5.48
CA ASN A 142 2.42 12.11 -4.73
C ASN A 142 2.33 12.73 -3.32
N LEU A 143 1.94 14.01 -3.25
CA LEU A 143 1.89 14.80 -2.02
C LEU A 143 0.47 14.90 -1.48
N PRO A 144 0.11 14.17 -0.41
CA PRO A 144 -1.19 14.30 0.24
C PRO A 144 -1.29 15.56 1.10
N LYS A 145 -2.51 16.00 1.37
CA LYS A 145 -2.81 17.12 2.25
C LYS A 145 -3.08 16.63 3.68
N LYS A 146 -2.94 17.54 4.64
CA LYS A 146 -3.35 17.31 6.03
C LYS A 146 -4.80 16.82 6.08
N GLY A 147 -5.03 15.72 6.79
CA GLY A 147 -6.34 15.10 6.96
C GLY A 147 -6.74 14.14 5.84
N ASP A 148 -6.01 14.06 4.73
CA ASP A 148 -6.28 13.06 3.70
C ASP A 148 -6.17 11.64 4.25
N VAL A 149 -7.06 10.78 3.77
CA VAL A 149 -7.04 9.34 4.02
C VAL A 149 -6.34 8.65 2.86
N LEU A 150 -5.30 7.88 3.18
CA LEU A 150 -4.42 7.24 2.20
C LEU A 150 -4.57 5.73 2.22
N SER A 151 -4.29 5.11 1.07
CA SER A 151 -4.07 3.67 0.92
C SER A 151 -2.61 3.44 0.50
N TRP A 152 -1.70 3.55 1.46
CA TRP A 152 -0.25 3.46 1.28
C TRP A 152 0.34 2.33 2.12
N ALA A 153 1.30 1.60 1.56
CA ALA A 153 1.88 0.42 2.17
C ALA A 153 3.36 0.56 2.58
N GLU A 154 4.10 1.47 1.97
CA GLU A 154 5.53 1.64 2.25
C GLU A 154 5.74 2.32 3.61
N SER A 155 6.63 1.76 4.46
CA SER A 155 6.74 2.15 5.87
C SER A 155 7.24 3.58 6.07
N SER A 156 8.30 3.99 5.39
CA SER A 156 8.88 5.34 5.57
C SER A 156 7.94 6.41 5.04
N ALA A 157 7.29 6.17 3.90
CA ALA A 157 6.31 7.08 3.33
C ALA A 157 5.07 7.24 4.24
N VAL A 158 4.58 6.14 4.83
CA VAL A 158 3.46 6.18 5.78
C VAL A 158 3.82 6.93 7.07
N VAL A 159 5.05 6.74 7.59
CA VAL A 159 5.54 7.51 8.75
C VAL A 159 5.57 8.99 8.43
N TYR A 160 6.13 9.38 7.29
CA TYR A 160 6.21 10.78 6.86
C TYR A 160 4.81 11.39 6.66
N ALA A 161 3.92 10.67 5.98
CA ALA A 161 2.55 11.10 5.74
C ALA A 161 1.79 11.39 7.05
N ASN A 162 1.89 10.49 8.04
CA ASN A 162 1.23 10.67 9.33
C ASN A 162 1.89 11.75 10.20
N SER A 163 3.23 11.76 10.29
CA SER A 163 3.97 12.55 11.29
C SER A 163 4.30 13.97 10.80
N VAL A 164 4.56 14.14 9.51
CA VAL A 164 4.98 15.42 8.92
C VAL A 164 3.82 16.09 8.19
N LEU A 165 3.15 15.37 7.30
CA LEU A 165 2.09 15.94 6.48
C LEU A 165 0.73 16.00 7.20
N GLY A 166 0.56 15.22 8.28
CA GLY A 166 -0.70 15.15 9.01
C GLY A 166 -1.82 14.45 8.25
N ALA A 167 -1.49 13.64 7.27
CA ALA A 167 -2.42 12.73 6.61
C ALA A 167 -2.73 11.53 7.52
N ARG A 168 -3.66 10.67 7.12
CA ARG A 168 -4.10 9.51 7.89
C ARG A 168 -3.91 8.24 7.09
N CYS A 169 -3.04 7.36 7.57
CA CYS A 169 -2.72 6.12 6.89
C CYS A 169 -2.35 5.02 7.88
N ASN A 170 -2.95 3.85 7.72
CA ASN A 170 -2.38 2.62 8.26
C ASN A 170 -1.53 1.97 7.17
N ARG A 171 -0.39 1.40 7.53
CA ARG A 171 0.37 0.52 6.65
C ARG A 171 -0.23 -0.89 6.74
N ASN A 172 -1.23 -1.18 5.91
CA ASN A 172 -1.93 -2.47 5.99
C ASN A 172 -1.11 -3.61 5.37
N SER A 173 -0.85 -3.52 4.08
CA SER A 173 0.11 -4.35 3.32
C SER A 173 0.09 -3.93 1.85
N GLY A 174 1.08 -4.38 1.04
CA GLY A 174 1.11 -4.07 -0.39
C GLY A 174 -0.19 -4.43 -1.12
N MET A 175 -0.77 -5.62 -0.83
CA MET A 175 -2.01 -6.05 -1.49
C MET A 175 -3.26 -5.38 -0.92
N LEU A 176 -3.36 -5.20 0.39
CA LEU A 176 -4.53 -4.56 0.99
C LEU A 176 -4.63 -3.08 0.61
N ASP A 177 -3.49 -2.39 0.52
CA ASP A 177 -3.49 -1.00 0.10
C ASP A 177 -3.66 -0.84 -1.42
N LEU A 178 -3.27 -1.84 -2.23
CA LEU A 178 -3.71 -1.92 -3.63
C LEU A 178 -5.22 -2.10 -3.72
N PHE A 179 -5.80 -2.99 -2.92
CA PHE A 179 -7.24 -3.20 -2.87
C PHE A 179 -7.99 -1.94 -2.47
N GLY A 180 -7.51 -1.24 -1.43
CA GLY A 180 -8.06 0.06 -1.02
C GLY A 180 -8.01 1.11 -2.13
N SER A 181 -6.91 1.16 -2.89
CA SER A 181 -6.77 2.06 -4.04
C SER A 181 -7.69 1.69 -5.21
N ILE A 182 -8.04 0.40 -5.38
CA ILE A 182 -8.96 -0.07 -6.43
C ILE A 182 -10.42 0.22 -6.07
N VAL A 183 -10.84 -0.08 -4.82
CA VAL A 183 -12.24 0.11 -4.41
C VAL A 183 -12.53 1.52 -3.89
N GLY A 184 -11.50 2.29 -3.57
CA GLY A 184 -11.64 3.66 -3.07
C GLY A 184 -11.97 3.75 -1.57
N TYR A 185 -11.83 2.66 -0.81
CA TYR A 185 -12.14 2.61 0.63
C TYR A 185 -11.08 1.88 1.41
N VAL A 186 -10.91 2.27 2.68
CA VAL A 186 -10.05 1.58 3.66
C VAL A 186 -10.78 1.40 4.99
N PRO A 187 -10.47 0.35 5.78
CA PRO A 187 -11.08 0.13 7.09
C PRO A 187 -10.68 1.22 8.10
N TYR A 188 -11.65 1.72 8.86
CA TYR A 188 -11.46 2.81 9.82
C TYR A 188 -11.02 2.30 11.18
N PHE A 189 -9.72 2.23 11.39
CA PHE A 189 -9.07 1.84 12.66
C PHE A 189 -7.67 2.47 12.78
N GLY A 190 -7.00 2.24 13.90
CA GLY A 190 -5.60 2.62 14.11
C GLY A 190 -5.33 4.10 13.83
N LEU A 191 -4.33 4.41 13.01
CA LEU A 191 -3.90 5.78 12.70
C LEU A 191 -4.90 6.60 11.87
N LEU A 192 -5.98 5.99 11.38
CA LEU A 192 -7.08 6.73 10.77
C LEU A 192 -7.96 7.42 11.82
N THR A 193 -8.00 6.90 13.04
CA THR A 193 -8.83 7.40 14.15
C THR A 193 -8.08 8.45 14.98
N ASP A 194 -8.80 9.34 15.62
CA ASP A 194 -8.18 10.30 16.56
C ASP A 194 -7.65 9.58 17.81
N GLU A 195 -8.33 8.52 18.26
CA GLU A 195 -7.87 7.70 19.37
C GLU A 195 -6.54 7.01 19.09
N GLY A 196 -6.41 6.37 17.91
CA GLY A 196 -5.16 5.71 17.51
C GLY A 196 -3.99 6.67 17.27
N ARG A 197 -4.25 7.98 17.18
CA ARG A 197 -3.23 9.03 17.03
C ARG A 197 -2.84 9.69 18.34
N LYS A 198 -3.44 9.34 19.46
CA LYS A 198 -3.02 9.86 20.76
C LYS A 198 -1.61 9.39 21.09
N ALA A 199 -0.78 10.33 21.57
CA ALA A 199 0.57 10.01 22.00
C ALA A 199 0.54 9.05 23.20
N THR A 200 1.25 7.94 23.09
CA THR A 200 1.44 6.96 24.18
C THR A 200 2.71 7.21 24.97
N TRP A 201 3.66 7.94 24.39
CA TRP A 201 4.94 8.27 24.99
C TRP A 201 5.23 9.76 24.89
N LYS A 202 5.87 10.32 25.91
CA LYS A 202 6.47 11.65 25.90
C LYS A 202 7.97 11.50 26.03
N VAL A 203 8.69 11.89 24.98
CA VAL A 203 10.15 11.79 24.93
C VAL A 203 10.76 13.17 25.20
N TYR A 204 11.65 13.26 26.17
CA TYR A 204 12.44 14.45 26.44
C TYR A 204 13.81 14.28 25.79
N VAL A 205 14.08 15.07 24.75
CA VAL A 205 15.37 15.08 24.06
C VAL A 205 16.23 16.17 24.69
N LEU A 206 17.25 15.80 25.46
CA LEU A 206 18.13 16.73 26.14
C LEU A 206 19.18 17.36 25.22
N SER A 207 19.54 16.67 24.13
CA SER A 207 20.45 17.17 23.11
C SER A 207 20.15 16.51 21.77
N LEU A 208 19.99 17.30 20.73
CA LEU A 208 19.83 16.79 19.36
C LEU A 208 21.17 16.48 18.70
N ILE A 209 22.21 17.23 19.03
CA ILE A 209 23.56 17.09 18.45
C ILE A 209 24.16 15.70 18.73
N HIS A 210 24.00 15.18 19.96
CA HIS A 210 24.59 13.90 20.35
C HIS A 210 23.71 12.68 20.03
N ILE A 211 22.48 12.87 19.56
CA ILE A 211 21.51 11.79 19.31
C ILE A 211 21.22 11.63 17.82
N SER A 212 21.28 12.72 17.05
CA SER A 212 20.84 12.77 15.67
C SER A 212 21.95 12.97 14.63
N GLU A 213 23.17 13.25 15.04
CA GLU A 213 24.29 13.31 14.09
C GLU A 213 24.77 11.90 13.77
N PRO A 214 24.86 11.51 12.48
CA PRO A 214 25.53 10.28 12.09
C PRO A 214 27.02 10.41 12.44
N THR A 215 27.52 9.48 13.22
CA THR A 215 28.95 9.30 13.48
C THR A 215 29.67 8.81 12.24
#